data_0fa25e0d906d3c5e279c5c485587aeff
#
_entry.id   0fa25e0d906d3c5e279c5c485587aeff
#
_cell.length_a   1.000
_cell.length_b   1.000
_cell.length_c   1.000
_cell.angle_alpha   90.00
_cell.angle_beta   90.00
_cell.angle_gamma   90.00
#
_symmetry.space_group_name_H-M   'P 1'
#
loop_
_entity.id
_entity.type
_entity.pdbx_description
1 polymer ?
#
loop_
_entity_poly.entity_id
_entity_poly.type
_entity_poly.pdbx_seq_one_letter_code
_entity_poly.pdbx_strand_id
1 'polypeptide(L)'
;NVNSCTRYYNNIQKINKLVIDLREYTENSILKINSFLDIADDCHTYKPFCEEAKGHRDHLILLCDELNEIKPFENTVSNFTSTGVLMKCFYHIYENPNYENSIKFSMGFEGYIDNMNGICDNVKSGNVCFADFDINNKCEIKEQYYPPLIDENPVKNTCKFDKNMIISAPNKAGKTTILKTSAINIIF
;
A
#
# COMPACT_ATOMS: atom_id res chain seq x y z
N ASN A 1 -3.89 29.96 -35.72
CA ASN A 1 -4.60 29.16 -34.74
C ASN A 1 -3.89 29.24 -33.35
N VAL A 2 -3.91 30.43 -32.76
CA VAL A 2 -3.25 30.75 -31.47
C VAL A 2 -3.74 29.81 -30.35
N ASN A 3 -5.04 29.52 -30.30
CA ASN A 3 -5.64 28.67 -29.29
C ASN A 3 -5.08 27.23 -29.28
N SER A 4 -4.74 26.68 -30.45
CA SER A 4 -4.16 25.33 -30.55
C SER A 4 -2.72 25.29 -30.02
N CYS A 5 -1.93 26.32 -30.30
CA CYS A 5 -0.56 26.44 -29.81
C CYS A 5 -0.53 26.61 -28.29
N THR A 6 -1.40 27.44 -27.74
CA THR A 6 -1.51 27.64 -26.30
C THR A 6 -1.95 26.35 -25.59
N ARG A 7 -2.90 25.62 -26.15
CA ARG A 7 -3.35 24.34 -25.61
C ARG A 7 -2.23 23.30 -25.62
N TYR A 8 -1.47 23.20 -26.72
CA TYR A 8 -0.34 22.30 -26.85
C TYR A 8 0.75 22.63 -25.81
N TYR A 9 1.11 23.89 -25.69
CA TYR A 9 2.07 24.37 -24.71
C TYR A 9 1.68 24.02 -23.26
N ASN A 10 0.44 24.29 -22.89
CA ASN A 10 -0.08 23.96 -21.55
C ASN A 10 -0.09 22.46 -21.28
N ASN A 11 -0.36 21.65 -22.30
CA ASN A 11 -0.32 20.19 -22.15
C ASN A 11 1.09 19.68 -21.94
N ILE A 12 2.10 20.20 -22.66
CA ILE A 12 3.50 19.84 -22.46
C ILE A 12 3.97 20.19 -21.05
N GLN A 13 3.62 21.38 -20.54
CA GLN A 13 3.94 21.74 -19.15
C GLN A 13 3.34 20.78 -18.15
N LYS A 14 2.08 20.36 -18.33
CA LYS A 14 1.42 19.40 -17.45
C LYS A 14 2.10 18.03 -17.52
N ILE A 15 2.44 17.55 -18.71
CA ILE A 15 3.12 16.26 -18.90
C ILE A 15 4.52 16.33 -18.24
N ASN A 16 5.27 17.41 -18.44
CA ASN A 16 6.58 17.58 -17.81
C ASN A 16 6.49 17.51 -16.29
N LYS A 17 5.50 18.20 -15.69
CA LYS A 17 5.26 18.14 -14.25
C LYS A 17 4.93 16.73 -13.78
N LEU A 18 4.00 16.04 -14.47
CA LEU A 18 3.64 14.66 -14.13
C LEU A 18 4.84 13.70 -14.19
N VAL A 19 5.72 13.89 -15.15
CA VAL A 19 6.94 13.07 -15.27
C VAL A 19 7.94 13.35 -14.15
N ILE A 20 8.06 14.61 -13.71
CA ILE A 20 8.88 14.96 -12.54
C ILE A 20 8.29 14.38 -11.26
N ASP A 21 6.98 14.50 -11.08
CA ASP A 21 6.27 13.91 -9.94
C ASP A 21 6.43 12.35 -9.94
N LEU A 22 6.37 11.71 -11.12
CA LEU A 22 6.63 10.28 -11.28
C LEU A 22 8.07 9.91 -10.91
N ARG A 23 9.05 10.73 -11.27
CA ARG A 23 10.44 10.50 -10.88
C ARG A 23 10.61 10.51 -9.37
N GLU A 24 10.09 11.54 -8.69
CA GLU A 24 10.14 11.64 -7.24
C GLU A 24 9.46 10.44 -6.56
N TYR A 25 8.30 10.03 -7.08
CA TYR A 25 7.60 8.83 -6.62
C TYR A 25 8.48 7.58 -6.79
N THR A 26 9.10 7.40 -7.96
CA THR A 26 9.93 6.24 -8.27
C THR A 26 11.17 6.17 -7.37
N GLU A 27 11.85 7.31 -7.14
CA GLU A 27 12.99 7.41 -6.22
C GLU A 27 12.59 7.00 -4.79
N ASN A 28 11.48 7.52 -4.30
CA ASN A 28 10.96 7.18 -2.97
C ASN A 28 10.57 5.70 -2.86
N SER A 29 9.95 5.14 -3.90
CA SER A 29 9.59 3.71 -3.94
C SER A 29 10.82 2.80 -3.91
N ILE A 30 11.88 3.15 -4.65
CA ILE A 30 13.16 2.41 -4.62
C ILE A 30 13.75 2.42 -3.21
N LEU A 31 13.76 3.58 -2.53
CA LEU A 31 14.26 3.69 -1.15
C LEU A 31 13.47 2.83 -0.17
N LYS A 32 12.14 2.85 -0.27
CA LYS A 32 11.27 2.04 0.59
C LYS A 32 11.47 0.55 0.36
N ILE A 33 11.56 0.11 -0.90
CA ILE A 33 11.82 -1.30 -1.23
C ILE A 33 13.19 -1.73 -0.69
N ASN A 34 14.24 -0.93 -0.86
CA ASN A 34 15.56 -1.24 -0.31
C ASN A 34 15.51 -1.39 1.22
N SER A 35 14.88 -0.43 1.91
CA SER A 35 14.74 -0.49 3.38
C SER A 35 13.99 -1.74 3.85
N PHE A 36 13.00 -2.18 3.09
CA PHE A 36 12.28 -3.43 3.38
C PHE A 36 13.17 -4.65 3.15
N LEU A 37 13.90 -4.70 2.03
CA LEU A 37 14.80 -5.81 1.69
C LEU A 37 15.92 -5.97 2.75
N ASP A 38 16.46 -4.88 3.26
CA ASP A 38 17.48 -4.89 4.32
C ASP A 38 17.00 -5.61 5.60
N ILE A 39 15.69 -5.60 5.86
CA ILE A 39 15.09 -6.22 7.04
C ILE A 39 14.57 -7.63 6.74
N ALA A 40 13.94 -7.81 5.58
CA ALA A 40 13.16 -9.00 5.24
C ALA A 40 13.97 -10.11 4.54
N ASP A 41 15.14 -9.82 3.99
CA ASP A 41 15.93 -10.77 3.19
C ASP A 41 16.41 -11.98 4.02
N ASP A 42 16.62 -11.80 5.32
CA ASP A 42 16.96 -12.88 6.26
C ASP A 42 15.75 -13.72 6.68
N CYS A 43 14.53 -13.28 6.40
CA CYS A 43 13.32 -13.98 6.78
C CYS A 43 12.93 -15.02 5.71
N HIS A 44 13.05 -16.30 6.05
CA HIS A 44 12.82 -17.40 5.12
C HIS A 44 11.44 -17.35 4.43
N THR A 45 10.40 -16.94 5.16
CA THR A 45 9.03 -16.86 4.63
C THR A 45 8.85 -15.74 3.61
N TYR A 46 9.68 -14.70 3.66
CA TYR A 46 9.64 -13.56 2.75
C TYR A 46 10.52 -13.72 1.49
N LYS A 47 11.34 -14.77 1.41
CA LYS A 47 12.25 -14.95 0.26
C LYS A 47 11.59 -14.80 -1.11
N PRO A 48 10.46 -15.47 -1.42
CA PRO A 48 9.83 -15.31 -2.74
C PRO A 48 9.39 -13.87 -3.02
N PHE A 49 8.86 -13.20 -2.00
CA PHE A 49 8.43 -11.81 -2.10
C PHE A 49 9.63 -10.85 -2.25
N CYS A 50 10.74 -11.11 -1.55
CA CYS A 50 11.97 -10.34 -1.70
C CYS A 50 12.56 -10.47 -3.11
N GLU A 51 12.54 -11.66 -3.71
CA GLU A 51 12.99 -11.88 -5.09
C GLU A 51 12.13 -11.09 -6.10
N GLU A 52 10.81 -11.10 -5.94
CA GLU A 52 9.89 -10.33 -6.75
C GLU A 52 10.14 -8.81 -6.59
N ALA A 53 10.26 -8.35 -5.34
CA ALA A 53 10.54 -6.95 -5.01
C ALA A 53 11.87 -6.46 -5.60
N LYS A 54 12.93 -7.27 -5.57
CA LYS A 54 14.22 -6.99 -6.21
C LYS A 54 14.05 -6.79 -7.72
N GLY A 55 13.31 -7.67 -8.40
CA GLY A 55 13.06 -7.56 -9.83
C GLY A 55 12.33 -6.26 -10.20
N HIS A 56 11.29 -5.91 -9.46
CA HIS A 56 10.55 -4.67 -9.68
C HIS A 56 11.38 -3.43 -9.36
N ARG A 57 12.17 -3.45 -8.26
CA ARG A 57 13.11 -2.38 -7.93
C ARG A 57 14.10 -2.11 -9.07
N ASP A 58 14.66 -3.14 -9.67
CA ASP A 58 15.64 -3.00 -10.76
C ASP A 58 15.00 -2.34 -11.99
N HIS A 59 13.75 -2.68 -12.32
CA HIS A 59 13.01 -1.98 -13.37
C HIS A 59 12.69 -0.52 -13.00
N LEU A 60 12.39 -0.23 -11.73
CA LEU A 60 12.17 1.14 -11.25
C LEU A 60 13.46 1.97 -11.32
N ILE A 61 14.63 1.38 -11.07
CA ILE A 61 15.94 2.06 -11.23
C ILE A 61 16.15 2.44 -12.69
N LEU A 62 15.91 1.53 -13.64
CA LEU A 62 16.01 1.82 -15.06
C LEU A 62 15.05 2.93 -15.50
N LEU A 63 13.82 2.89 -14.99
CA LEU A 63 12.83 3.94 -15.24
C LEU A 63 13.31 5.28 -14.68
N CYS A 64 13.82 5.29 -13.44
CA CYS A 64 14.33 6.50 -12.80
C CYS A 64 15.48 7.13 -13.61
N ASP A 65 16.39 6.32 -14.14
CA ASP A 65 17.50 6.79 -14.98
C ASP A 65 16.98 7.48 -16.25
N GLU A 66 15.95 6.93 -16.91
CA GLU A 66 15.31 7.59 -18.05
C GLU A 66 14.61 8.90 -17.66
N LEU A 67 13.94 8.92 -16.50
CA LEU A 67 13.26 10.12 -16.00
C LEU A 67 14.23 11.22 -15.61
N ASN A 68 15.45 10.89 -15.21
CA ASN A 68 16.52 11.84 -14.84
C ASN A 68 17.03 12.67 -16.02
N GLU A 69 16.82 12.21 -17.26
CA GLU A 69 17.13 13.00 -18.46
C GLU A 69 16.21 14.23 -18.61
N ILE A 70 15.06 14.25 -17.91
CA ILE A 70 14.03 15.28 -18.05
C ILE A 70 14.27 16.41 -17.05
N LYS A 71 14.48 17.60 -17.60
CA LYS A 71 14.61 18.84 -16.80
C LYS A 71 13.25 19.51 -16.58
N PRO A 72 13.10 20.25 -15.48
CA PRO A 72 11.93 21.11 -15.28
C PRO A 72 11.71 22.04 -16.47
N PHE A 73 10.44 22.28 -16.79
CA PHE A 73 10.08 23.13 -17.92
C PHE A 73 10.40 24.59 -17.61
N GLU A 74 11.34 25.17 -18.36
CA GLU A 74 11.71 26.58 -18.26
C GLU A 74 11.19 27.34 -19.49
N ASN A 75 10.80 28.62 -19.31
CA ASN A 75 10.27 29.46 -20.38
C ASN A 75 11.40 30.02 -21.29
N THR A 76 12.20 29.14 -21.87
CA THR A 76 13.35 29.49 -22.74
C THR A 76 13.26 28.80 -24.10
N VAL A 77 14.04 29.27 -25.09
CA VAL A 77 14.09 28.70 -26.43
C VAL A 77 14.60 27.24 -26.41
N SER A 78 15.33 26.84 -25.38
CA SER A 78 15.80 25.44 -25.19
C SER A 78 14.67 24.43 -24.97
N ASN A 79 13.43 24.88 -24.75
CA ASN A 79 12.27 24.02 -24.55
C ASN A 79 11.92 23.14 -25.74
N PHE A 80 12.34 23.49 -26.95
CA PHE A 80 12.09 22.64 -28.13
C PHE A 80 12.89 21.34 -28.07
N THR A 81 14.14 21.37 -27.58
CA THR A 81 14.95 20.14 -27.41
C THR A 81 14.46 19.32 -26.24
N SER A 82 14.07 19.95 -25.12
CA SER A 82 13.53 19.25 -23.94
C SER A 82 12.18 18.59 -24.22
N THR A 83 11.36 19.15 -25.12
CA THR A 83 10.11 18.52 -25.56
C THR A 83 10.37 17.20 -26.29
N GLY A 84 11.41 17.09 -27.11
CA GLY A 84 11.78 15.86 -27.80
C GLY A 84 12.19 14.75 -26.82
N VAL A 85 12.99 15.09 -25.81
CA VAL A 85 13.39 14.16 -24.74
C VAL A 85 12.18 13.70 -23.94
N LEU A 86 11.29 14.62 -23.56
CA LEU A 86 10.04 14.32 -22.84
C LEU A 86 9.16 13.34 -23.64
N MET A 87 8.97 13.58 -24.92
CA MET A 87 8.13 12.72 -25.78
C MET A 87 8.77 11.33 -25.96
N LYS A 88 10.09 11.26 -26.13
CA LYS A 88 10.84 9.99 -26.20
C LYS A 88 10.64 9.18 -24.90
N CYS A 89 10.83 9.80 -23.76
CA CYS A 89 10.66 9.16 -22.46
C CYS A 89 9.23 8.67 -22.26
N PHE A 90 8.23 9.52 -22.56
CA PHE A 90 6.83 9.14 -22.48
C PHE A 90 6.50 7.93 -23.36
N TYR A 91 7.05 7.86 -24.58
CA TYR A 91 6.87 6.73 -25.47
C TYR A 91 7.49 5.45 -24.91
N HIS A 92 8.74 5.53 -24.37
CA HIS A 92 9.42 4.37 -23.77
C HIS A 92 8.68 3.83 -22.54
N ILE A 93 8.16 4.72 -21.68
CA ILE A 93 7.36 4.32 -20.52
C ILE A 93 6.10 3.55 -20.98
N TYR A 94 5.45 4.04 -22.02
CA TYR A 94 4.24 3.41 -22.55
C TYR A 94 4.51 2.08 -23.26
N GLU A 95 5.64 1.95 -23.96
CA GLU A 95 6.01 0.76 -24.73
C GLU A 95 6.53 -0.37 -23.82
N ASN A 96 7.10 -0.06 -22.66
CA ASN A 96 7.72 -1.06 -21.79
C ASN A 96 6.75 -1.52 -20.69
N PRO A 97 6.14 -2.72 -20.82
CA PRO A 97 5.18 -3.22 -19.83
C PRO A 97 5.83 -3.47 -18.44
N ASN A 98 7.16 -3.64 -18.36
CA ASN A 98 7.84 -3.83 -17.09
C ASN A 98 7.78 -2.58 -16.23
N TYR A 99 7.82 -1.38 -16.82
CA TYR A 99 7.70 -0.13 -16.08
C TYR A 99 6.30 0.02 -15.48
N GLU A 100 5.25 -0.21 -16.27
CA GLU A 100 3.87 -0.16 -15.78
C GLU A 100 3.64 -1.17 -14.65
N ASN A 101 4.11 -2.42 -14.83
CA ASN A 101 3.96 -3.46 -13.82
C ASN A 101 4.73 -3.12 -12.54
N SER A 102 5.92 -2.53 -12.65
CA SER A 102 6.74 -2.18 -11.48
C SER A 102 6.17 -0.97 -10.73
N ILE A 103 5.55 -0.01 -11.42
CA ILE A 103 4.81 1.08 -10.79
C ILE A 103 3.58 0.52 -10.04
N LYS A 104 2.81 -0.37 -10.67
CA LYS A 104 1.66 -1.02 -10.01
C LYS A 104 2.09 -1.83 -8.79
N PHE A 105 3.18 -2.57 -8.91
CA PHE A 105 3.77 -3.30 -7.78
C PHE A 105 4.15 -2.35 -6.65
N SER A 106 4.85 -1.25 -6.93
CA SER A 106 5.27 -0.29 -5.91
C SER A 106 4.08 0.34 -5.16
N MET A 107 2.98 0.63 -5.86
CA MET A 107 1.75 1.12 -5.23
C MET A 107 1.14 0.06 -4.28
N GLY A 108 1.07 -1.19 -4.73
CA GLY A 108 0.62 -2.32 -3.89
C GLY A 108 1.54 -2.57 -2.71
N PHE A 109 2.85 -2.48 -2.91
CA PHE A 109 3.87 -2.60 -1.88
C PHE A 109 3.73 -1.50 -0.81
N GLU A 110 3.54 -0.25 -1.20
CA GLU A 110 3.31 0.84 -0.24
C GLU A 110 2.06 0.61 0.59
N GLY A 111 0.96 0.21 -0.04
CA GLY A 111 -0.27 -0.14 0.67
C GLY A 111 -0.08 -1.33 1.63
N TYR A 112 0.74 -2.32 1.25
CA TYR A 112 1.10 -3.43 2.13
C TYR A 112 1.87 -2.95 3.36
N ILE A 113 2.89 -2.10 3.19
CA ILE A 113 3.69 -1.56 4.29
C ILE A 113 2.83 -0.69 5.21
N ASP A 114 1.94 0.14 4.67
CA ASP A 114 1.03 0.96 5.48
C ASP A 114 0.08 0.08 6.32
N ASN A 115 -0.45 -0.99 5.75
CA ASN A 115 -1.27 -1.95 6.49
C ASN A 115 -0.48 -2.63 7.62
N MET A 116 0.76 -3.06 7.35
CA MET A 116 1.62 -3.69 8.36
C MET A 116 1.95 -2.71 9.49
N ASN A 117 2.24 -1.45 9.17
CA ASN A 117 2.44 -0.41 10.18
C ASN A 117 1.18 -0.21 11.03
N GLY A 118 0.01 -0.13 10.40
CA GLY A 118 -1.27 -0.03 11.11
C GLY A 118 -1.53 -1.21 12.06
N ILE A 119 -1.21 -2.43 11.65
CA ILE A 119 -1.29 -3.62 12.52
C ILE A 119 -0.31 -3.50 13.69
N CYS A 120 0.95 -3.14 13.42
CA CYS A 120 1.97 -2.95 14.45
C CYS A 120 1.55 -1.90 15.50
N ASP A 121 0.99 -0.78 15.07
CA ASP A 121 0.54 0.29 15.94
C ASP A 121 -0.66 -0.15 16.80
N ASN A 122 -1.59 -0.93 16.23
CA ASN A 122 -2.71 -1.49 16.97
C ASN A 122 -2.25 -2.55 17.99
N VAL A 123 -1.25 -3.36 17.67
CA VAL A 123 -0.66 -4.31 18.62
C VAL A 123 0.07 -3.56 19.76
N LYS A 124 0.89 -2.54 19.44
CA LYS A 124 1.59 -1.73 20.43
C LYS A 124 0.66 -0.99 21.38
N SER A 125 -0.46 -0.49 20.86
CA SER A 125 -1.48 0.18 21.70
C SER A 125 -2.37 -0.78 22.50
N GLY A 126 -2.23 -2.09 22.28
CA GLY A 126 -3.04 -3.11 22.95
C GLY A 126 -4.47 -3.23 22.42
N ASN A 127 -4.77 -2.63 21.28
CA ASN A 127 -6.08 -2.73 20.64
C ASN A 127 -6.30 -4.10 19.98
N VAL A 128 -5.21 -4.74 19.56
CA VAL A 128 -5.18 -6.06 18.91
C VAL A 128 -4.05 -6.88 19.53
N CYS A 129 -4.22 -8.18 19.63
CA CYS A 129 -3.17 -9.11 20.04
C CYS A 129 -3.08 -10.27 19.05
N PHE A 130 -1.94 -10.94 19.02
CA PHE A 130 -1.80 -12.18 18.25
C PHE A 130 -2.57 -13.32 18.94
N ALA A 131 -3.02 -14.28 18.12
CA ALA A 131 -3.66 -15.48 18.63
C ALA A 131 -2.60 -16.45 19.18
N ASP A 132 -2.89 -17.01 20.36
CA ASP A 132 -2.12 -18.13 20.91
C ASP A 132 -2.76 -19.44 20.45
N PHE A 133 -2.00 -20.26 19.72
CA PHE A 133 -2.47 -21.57 19.24
C PHE A 133 -2.17 -22.65 20.24
N ASP A 134 -3.23 -23.31 20.75
CA ASP A 134 -3.16 -24.43 21.68
C ASP A 134 -3.51 -25.75 20.99
N ILE A 135 -2.84 -26.82 21.41
CA ILE A 135 -3.07 -28.21 20.91
C ILE A 135 -4.42 -28.79 21.42
N ASN A 136 -5.06 -28.15 22.37
CA ASN A 136 -6.28 -28.67 23.02
C ASN A 136 -7.57 -28.42 22.23
N ASN A 137 -7.54 -27.94 21.02
CA ASN A 137 -8.69 -27.62 20.17
C ASN A 137 -9.78 -26.75 20.84
N LYS A 138 -9.37 -25.89 21.78
CA LYS A 138 -10.26 -24.93 22.42
C LYS A 138 -10.11 -23.57 21.77
N CYS A 139 -11.22 -22.96 21.41
CA CYS A 139 -11.23 -21.59 20.94
C CYS A 139 -11.87 -20.70 22.03
N GLU A 140 -11.07 -19.80 22.61
CA GLU A 140 -11.53 -18.82 23.59
C GLU A 140 -11.06 -17.43 23.17
N ILE A 141 -11.98 -16.48 23.07
CA ILE A 141 -11.66 -15.08 22.81
C ILE A 141 -11.96 -14.30 24.08
N LYS A 142 -10.92 -13.77 24.72
CA LYS A 142 -11.02 -13.02 25.97
C LYS A 142 -11.21 -11.54 25.69
N GLU A 143 -12.13 -10.92 26.44
CA GLU A 143 -12.37 -9.48 26.42
C GLU A 143 -12.57 -8.89 25.01
N GLN A 144 -13.18 -9.66 24.10
CA GLN A 144 -13.47 -9.17 22.76
C GLN A 144 -14.44 -7.99 22.79
N TYR A 145 -14.22 -7.04 21.92
CA TYR A 145 -15.10 -5.89 21.69
C TYR A 145 -15.29 -5.64 20.20
N TYR A 146 -16.32 -4.89 19.85
CA TYR A 146 -16.58 -4.53 18.46
C TYR A 146 -15.66 -3.38 18.04
N PRO A 147 -14.66 -3.59 17.13
CA PRO A 147 -13.63 -2.60 16.83
C PRO A 147 -14.15 -1.21 16.43
N PRO A 148 -15.24 -1.07 15.66
CA PRO A 148 -15.78 0.25 15.33
C PRO A 148 -16.26 1.09 16.52
N LEU A 149 -16.40 0.51 17.71
CA LEU A 149 -16.81 1.20 18.93
C LEU A 149 -15.64 1.49 19.89
N ILE A 150 -14.39 1.36 19.44
CA ILE A 150 -13.21 1.48 20.31
C ILE A 150 -13.19 2.79 21.10
N ASP A 151 -13.59 3.90 20.47
CA ASP A 151 -13.61 5.23 21.07
C ASP A 151 -14.83 5.46 22.00
N GLU A 152 -15.79 4.54 22.03
CA GLU A 152 -17.04 4.64 22.78
C GLU A 152 -17.02 3.80 24.08
N ASN A 153 -15.85 3.38 24.57
CA ASN A 153 -15.70 2.48 25.71
C ASN A 153 -16.54 1.20 25.56
N PRO A 154 -16.29 0.36 24.57
CA PRO A 154 -17.11 -0.79 24.24
C PRO A 154 -17.16 -1.82 25.38
N VAL A 155 -18.32 -2.45 25.56
CA VAL A 155 -18.47 -3.54 26.51
C VAL A 155 -17.66 -4.75 26.00
N LYS A 156 -16.70 -5.18 26.83
CA LYS A 156 -15.85 -6.33 26.54
C LYS A 156 -16.54 -7.63 26.99
N ASN A 157 -16.43 -8.67 26.16
CA ASN A 157 -17.03 -9.96 26.41
C ASN A 157 -16.03 -11.10 26.20
N THR A 158 -16.06 -12.12 27.04
CA THR A 158 -15.28 -13.34 26.85
C THR A 158 -16.19 -14.43 26.28
N CYS A 159 -15.81 -15.01 25.13
CA CYS A 159 -16.57 -16.07 24.48
C CYS A 159 -15.73 -17.34 24.35
N LYS A 160 -16.32 -18.51 24.65
CA LYS A 160 -15.74 -19.83 24.47
C LYS A 160 -16.51 -20.58 23.40
N PHE A 161 -15.80 -21.07 22.38
CA PHE A 161 -16.38 -21.73 21.22
C PHE A 161 -16.10 -23.25 21.21
N ASP A 162 -16.11 -23.86 22.37
CA ASP A 162 -15.94 -25.31 22.55
C ASP A 162 -17.21 -26.12 22.29
N LYS A 163 -18.37 -25.43 22.18
CA LYS A 163 -19.70 -26.05 21.90
C LYS A 163 -20.56 -25.12 21.07
N ASN A 164 -21.62 -25.68 20.47
CA ASN A 164 -22.64 -24.87 19.82
C ASN A 164 -23.30 -23.92 20.83
N MET A 165 -23.36 -22.63 20.48
CA MET A 165 -23.95 -21.59 21.34
C MET A 165 -25.24 -21.04 20.74
N ILE A 166 -26.26 -20.83 21.58
CA ILE A 166 -27.47 -20.11 21.23
C ILE A 166 -27.46 -18.79 21.98
N ILE A 167 -27.47 -17.67 21.25
CA ILE A 167 -27.51 -16.33 21.84
C ILE A 167 -28.94 -15.81 21.81
N SER A 168 -29.56 -15.69 22.99
CA SER A 168 -30.88 -15.11 23.17
C SER A 168 -30.79 -13.86 24.05
N ALA A 169 -31.44 -12.78 23.61
CA ALA A 169 -31.54 -11.55 24.37
C ALA A 169 -32.64 -10.64 23.81
N PRO A 170 -33.14 -9.64 24.55
CA PRO A 170 -34.08 -8.66 24.05
C PRO A 170 -33.62 -7.91 22.81
N ASN A 171 -34.51 -7.24 22.10
CA ASN A 171 -34.13 -6.39 20.98
C ASN A 171 -33.19 -5.26 21.46
N LYS A 172 -32.23 -4.90 20.63
CA LYS A 172 -31.19 -3.89 20.93
C LYS A 172 -30.18 -4.25 22.07
N ALA A 173 -30.17 -5.48 22.56
CA ALA A 173 -29.25 -5.93 23.60
C ALA A 173 -27.88 -6.38 23.09
N GLY A 174 -27.47 -6.02 21.87
CA GLY A 174 -26.13 -6.28 21.34
C GLY A 174 -25.90 -7.69 20.75
N LYS A 175 -26.95 -8.51 20.52
CA LYS A 175 -26.80 -9.86 19.92
C LYS A 175 -26.01 -9.86 18.62
N THR A 176 -26.37 -8.99 17.70
CA THR A 176 -25.68 -8.85 16.41
C THR A 176 -24.26 -8.34 16.57
N THR A 177 -24.01 -7.48 17.54
CA THR A 177 -22.69 -6.96 17.86
C THR A 177 -21.76 -8.07 18.32
N ILE A 178 -22.18 -8.91 19.26
CA ILE A 178 -21.40 -10.08 19.71
C ILE A 178 -21.10 -11.03 18.56
N LEU A 179 -22.08 -11.36 17.70
CA LEU A 179 -21.85 -12.23 16.54
C LEU A 179 -20.85 -11.64 15.55
N LYS A 180 -20.98 -10.35 15.23
CA LYS A 180 -20.03 -9.64 14.36
C LYS A 180 -18.63 -9.61 14.96
N THR A 181 -18.52 -9.29 16.24
CA THR A 181 -17.25 -9.26 16.96
C THR A 181 -16.55 -10.61 16.92
N SER A 182 -17.29 -11.68 17.24
CA SER A 182 -16.75 -13.04 17.21
C SER A 182 -16.30 -13.44 15.81
N ALA A 183 -17.10 -13.14 14.78
CA ALA A 183 -16.75 -13.41 13.39
C ALA A 183 -15.45 -12.67 12.97
N ILE A 184 -15.34 -11.38 13.31
CA ILE A 184 -14.14 -10.58 13.03
C ILE A 184 -12.90 -11.21 13.69
N ASN A 185 -12.98 -11.54 14.99
CA ASN A 185 -11.85 -12.12 15.72
C ASN A 185 -11.48 -13.55 15.30
N ILE A 186 -12.35 -14.27 14.58
CA ILE A 186 -12.04 -15.60 14.03
C ILE A 186 -11.39 -15.48 12.65
N ILE A 187 -11.72 -14.43 11.88
CA ILE A 187 -11.23 -14.25 10.52
C ILE A 187 -9.86 -13.57 10.50
N PHE A 188 -9.63 -12.66 11.40
CA PHE A 188 -8.40 -11.86 11.52
C PHE A 188 -7.55 -12.27 12.71
#